data_26cddd1efa4f9eb45b35d42c17daac1e
#
_entry.id   26cddd1efa4f9eb45b35d42c17daac1e
#
_cell.length_a   1.000
_cell.length_b   1.000
_cell.length_c   1.000
_cell.angle_alpha   90.00
_cell.angle_beta   90.00
_cell.angle_gamma   90.00
#
_symmetry.space_group_name_H-M   'P 1'
#
loop_
_entity.id
_entity.type
_entity.pdbx_description
1 polymer ?
#
loop_
_entity_poly.entity_id
_entity_poly.type
_entity_poly.pdbx_seq_one_letter_code
_entity_poly.pdbx_strand_id
1 'polypeptide(L)'
;MPWFLSDIMFLNNQRMVAMEELDKMKRENKILLDRIEQLEMKKQNNCGKDRVFIKSDLLLRIDSMVLTGMISTGEAAGLRMMILDSKVSVADDFSDIHHKNDAELLAELRHFSDKCKKKCFHIVHVCTEMEPVIPVGSLASYVTGVSCALQRKGHFVEVVLPKYAGLILDEVQGLREIEAEFYSYFNGQLHNNKIWTCAVHGIGITFIQPIFHSSFFSRERVYGYADDFERFSYFSRASLDYILRSGKQPDVIHIHNWQTAIVGPLFWDVFSEQCLVQPDKLALCGLEPSRLHRPDRLQDNTKTHLVNILKGGIVYSNKVLLSSIHSKGLIIRSLSHGLEPTLAIHKDKLLVTPCGFDNSIWNPSTDHYLPQRYSADDMKGKAVCKVALQKHMGLSENASLVLVGCMFSEVSDVDLENIKALVWIASKKGVQFIFMGLSKISSTNRALESLQEELKDDNVIFIKEYEEAMSHLIFAGSDVILCQSFDDPVLQVPLKAIRYGAAPVATNLIDKQFRPIIDHDFEGTNFSQYISNVFGSLSLSQAIDEIKKNPSQWSMKILDAMTRDFSWDAECCDIHISAYSSISTL
;
A
#
# COMPACT_ATOMS: atom_id res chain seq x y z
N MET A 1 -22.54 -62.99 -46.04
CA MET A 1 -22.56 -62.30 -44.72
C MET A 1 -21.21 -61.81 -44.21
N PRO A 2 -20.01 -62.22 -44.64
CA PRO A 2 -18.74 -61.61 -44.10
C PRO A 2 -18.49 -60.17 -44.53
N TRP A 3 -18.89 -59.79 -45.73
CA TRP A 3 -18.65 -58.42 -46.26
C TRP A 3 -19.38 -57.28 -45.47
N PHE A 4 -20.59 -57.51 -45.00
CA PHE A 4 -21.37 -56.55 -44.28
C PHE A 4 -20.78 -56.19 -42.87
N LEU A 5 -20.12 -57.14 -42.23
CA LEU A 5 -19.42 -56.95 -40.98
C LEU A 5 -18.15 -56.11 -41.12
N SER A 6 -17.43 -56.30 -42.25
CA SER A 6 -16.22 -55.50 -42.56
C SER A 6 -16.55 -54.03 -42.80
N ASP A 7 -17.64 -53.72 -43.52
CA ASP A 7 -18.07 -52.39 -43.82
C ASP A 7 -18.58 -51.63 -42.54
N ILE A 8 -19.29 -52.37 -41.66
CA ILE A 8 -19.73 -51.84 -40.39
C ILE A 8 -18.53 -51.53 -39.46
N MET A 9 -17.52 -52.39 -39.41
CA MET A 9 -16.30 -52.14 -38.64
C MET A 9 -15.49 -50.97 -39.21
N PHE A 10 -15.41 -50.84 -40.53
CA PHE A 10 -14.74 -49.72 -41.19
C PHE A 10 -15.46 -48.37 -40.90
N LEU A 11 -16.78 -48.33 -41.01
CA LEU A 11 -17.61 -47.14 -40.69
C LEU A 11 -17.54 -46.78 -39.19
N ASN A 12 -17.53 -47.77 -38.30
CA ASN A 12 -17.33 -47.49 -36.87
C ASN A 12 -15.93 -46.93 -36.56
N ASN A 13 -14.90 -47.42 -37.25
CA ASN A 13 -13.55 -46.91 -37.10
C ASN A 13 -13.43 -45.45 -37.59
N GLN A 14 -14.02 -45.15 -38.78
CA GLN A 14 -14.09 -43.76 -39.28
C GLN A 14 -14.87 -42.85 -38.33
N ARG A 15 -15.99 -43.34 -37.75
CA ARG A 15 -16.75 -42.58 -36.76
C ARG A 15 -15.95 -42.31 -35.49
N MET A 16 -15.17 -43.28 -35.00
CA MET A 16 -14.32 -43.09 -33.83
C MET A 16 -13.23 -42.05 -34.09
N VAL A 17 -12.56 -42.09 -35.22
CA VAL A 17 -11.55 -41.10 -35.63
C VAL A 17 -12.17 -39.72 -35.77
N ALA A 18 -13.34 -39.58 -36.39
CA ALA A 18 -14.04 -38.31 -36.51
C ALA A 18 -14.49 -37.74 -35.14
N MET A 19 -14.88 -38.61 -34.19
CA MET A 19 -15.18 -38.19 -32.83
C MET A 19 -13.95 -37.70 -32.06
N GLU A 20 -12.81 -38.34 -32.21
CA GLU A 20 -11.54 -37.91 -31.61
C GLU A 20 -11.07 -36.55 -32.19
N GLU A 21 -11.19 -36.38 -33.51
CA GLU A 21 -10.90 -35.08 -34.15
C GLU A 21 -11.86 -33.98 -33.69
N LEU A 22 -13.14 -34.29 -33.55
CA LEU A 22 -14.13 -33.33 -33.02
C LEU A 22 -13.83 -32.91 -31.57
N ASP A 23 -13.44 -33.85 -30.72
CA ASP A 23 -13.09 -33.58 -29.34
C ASP A 23 -11.75 -32.84 -29.21
N LYS A 24 -10.82 -33.06 -30.17
CA LYS A 24 -9.61 -32.26 -30.28
C LYS A 24 -9.93 -30.82 -30.67
N MET A 25 -10.74 -30.60 -31.70
CA MET A 25 -11.16 -29.27 -32.14
C MET A 25 -11.97 -28.53 -31.07
N LYS A 26 -12.81 -29.21 -30.28
CA LYS A 26 -13.52 -28.61 -29.14
C LYS A 26 -12.56 -28.12 -28.06
N ARG A 27 -11.51 -28.90 -27.76
CA ARG A 27 -10.46 -28.50 -26.82
C ARG A 27 -9.68 -27.29 -27.32
N GLU A 28 -9.28 -27.29 -28.59
CA GLU A 28 -8.59 -26.16 -29.22
C GLU A 28 -9.46 -24.90 -29.25
N ASN A 29 -10.75 -25.00 -29.59
CA ASN A 29 -11.69 -23.88 -29.55
C ASN A 29 -11.88 -23.33 -28.13
N LYS A 30 -11.93 -24.21 -27.13
CA LYS A 30 -12.02 -23.75 -25.74
C LYS A 30 -10.78 -22.95 -25.34
N ILE A 31 -9.59 -23.43 -25.68
CA ILE A 31 -8.32 -22.72 -25.42
C ILE A 31 -8.29 -21.34 -26.13
N LEU A 32 -8.79 -21.30 -27.38
CA LEU A 32 -8.86 -20.04 -28.12
C LEU A 32 -9.88 -19.06 -27.52
N LEU A 33 -11.02 -19.54 -27.06
CA LEU A 33 -12.02 -18.71 -26.35
C LEU A 33 -11.46 -18.16 -25.04
N ASP A 34 -10.82 -18.98 -24.22
CA ASP A 34 -10.16 -18.57 -23.00
C ASP A 34 -9.06 -17.50 -23.30
N ARG A 35 -8.37 -17.66 -24.44
CA ARG A 35 -7.34 -16.69 -24.86
C ARG A 35 -7.94 -15.37 -25.34
N ILE A 36 -9.06 -15.40 -26.05
CA ILE A 36 -9.81 -14.20 -26.47
C ILE A 36 -10.31 -13.46 -25.24
N GLU A 37 -10.92 -14.16 -24.28
CA GLU A 37 -11.40 -13.56 -23.02
C GLU A 37 -10.25 -12.91 -22.23
N GLN A 38 -9.09 -13.55 -22.14
CA GLN A 38 -7.91 -12.95 -21.51
C GLN A 38 -7.39 -11.71 -22.25
N LEU A 39 -7.45 -11.70 -23.59
CA LEU A 39 -7.05 -10.55 -24.38
C LEU A 39 -8.06 -9.41 -24.28
N GLU A 40 -9.35 -9.71 -24.20
CA GLU A 40 -10.41 -8.71 -24.00
C GLU A 40 -10.33 -8.09 -22.60
N MET A 41 -10.09 -8.89 -21.54
CA MET A 41 -9.84 -8.36 -20.19
C MET A 41 -8.58 -7.49 -20.13
N LYS A 42 -7.49 -7.89 -20.81
CA LYS A 42 -6.28 -7.05 -20.90
C LYS A 42 -6.53 -5.76 -21.66
N LYS A 43 -7.33 -5.80 -22.74
CA LYS A 43 -7.70 -4.61 -23.51
C LYS A 43 -8.58 -3.66 -22.72
N GLN A 44 -9.55 -4.17 -21.94
CA GLN A 44 -10.37 -3.35 -21.03
C GLN A 44 -9.55 -2.73 -19.90
N ASN A 45 -8.64 -3.50 -19.29
CA ASN A 45 -7.74 -3.00 -18.25
C ASN A 45 -6.76 -1.95 -18.77
N ASN A 46 -6.22 -2.14 -19.98
CA ASN A 46 -5.35 -1.13 -20.59
C ASN A 46 -6.12 0.14 -20.96
N CYS A 47 -7.32 0.01 -21.56
CA CYS A 47 -8.16 1.18 -21.89
C CYS A 47 -8.51 2.00 -20.63
N GLY A 48 -8.77 1.36 -19.49
CA GLY A 48 -8.99 2.06 -18.22
C GLY A 48 -7.73 2.74 -17.69
N LYS A 49 -6.58 2.07 -17.75
CA LYS A 49 -5.29 2.64 -17.37
C LYS A 49 -4.89 3.82 -18.27
N ASP A 50 -5.08 3.69 -19.56
CA ASP A 50 -4.79 4.77 -20.52
C ASP A 50 -5.65 6.00 -20.26
N ARG A 51 -6.95 5.83 -19.97
CA ARG A 51 -7.87 6.95 -19.66
C ARG A 51 -7.46 7.69 -18.38
N VAL A 52 -7.05 6.98 -17.36
CA VAL A 52 -6.61 7.56 -16.09
C VAL A 52 -5.27 8.27 -16.28
N PHE A 53 -4.36 7.67 -17.04
CA PHE A 53 -3.08 8.28 -17.39
C PHE A 53 -3.27 9.59 -18.14
N ILE A 54 -4.14 9.62 -19.18
CA ILE A 54 -4.44 10.83 -19.96
C ILE A 54 -4.98 11.95 -19.06
N LYS A 55 -5.91 11.66 -18.15
CA LYS A 55 -6.40 12.66 -17.19
C LYS A 55 -5.30 13.22 -16.30
N SER A 56 -4.45 12.36 -15.75
CA SER A 56 -3.33 12.77 -14.90
C SER A 56 -2.32 13.61 -15.67
N ASP A 57 -1.97 13.22 -16.89
CA ASP A 57 -1.04 14.00 -17.73
C ASP A 57 -1.61 15.36 -18.11
N LEU A 58 -2.90 15.45 -18.46
CA LEU A 58 -3.59 16.72 -18.71
C LEU A 58 -3.48 17.67 -17.51
N LEU A 59 -3.68 17.18 -16.30
CA LEU A 59 -3.63 17.98 -15.09
C LEU A 59 -2.21 18.45 -14.78
N LEU A 60 -1.23 17.59 -14.95
CA LEU A 60 0.18 17.96 -14.81
C LEU A 60 0.62 19.00 -15.86
N ARG A 61 0.09 18.94 -17.09
CA ARG A 61 0.35 19.93 -18.12
C ARG A 61 -0.32 21.27 -17.80
N ILE A 62 -1.52 21.29 -17.23
CA ILE A 62 -2.15 22.52 -16.73
C ILE A 62 -1.28 23.16 -15.65
N ASP A 63 -0.71 22.36 -14.73
CA ASP A 63 0.20 22.86 -13.70
C ASP A 63 1.46 23.49 -14.34
N SER A 64 2.01 22.83 -15.34
CA SER A 64 3.13 23.36 -16.12
C SER A 64 2.77 24.70 -16.77
N MET A 65 1.58 24.82 -17.39
CA MET A 65 1.11 26.05 -18.03
C MET A 65 0.93 27.20 -17.03
N VAL A 66 0.51 26.92 -15.79
CA VAL A 66 0.45 27.94 -14.74
C VAL A 66 1.84 28.37 -14.31
N LEU A 67 2.75 27.42 -14.07
CA LEU A 67 4.12 27.68 -13.62
C LEU A 67 4.92 28.45 -14.68
N THR A 68 4.67 28.20 -15.97
CA THR A 68 5.30 28.93 -17.09
C THR A 68 4.61 30.27 -17.39
N GLY A 69 3.53 30.60 -16.67
CA GLY A 69 2.79 31.84 -16.86
C GLY A 69 1.89 31.87 -18.12
N MET A 70 1.63 30.73 -18.75
CA MET A 70 0.81 30.60 -19.95
C MET A 70 -0.69 30.80 -19.67
N ILE A 71 -1.15 30.41 -18.47
CA ILE A 71 -2.53 30.61 -17.99
C ILE A 71 -2.55 31.15 -16.56
N SER A 72 -3.65 31.80 -16.18
CA SER A 72 -3.86 32.27 -14.81
C SER A 72 -4.30 31.10 -13.87
N THR A 73 -4.07 31.28 -12.57
CA THR A 73 -4.54 30.32 -11.55
C THR A 73 -6.05 30.12 -11.57
N GLY A 74 -6.83 31.18 -11.84
CA GLY A 74 -8.29 31.09 -11.95
C GLY A 74 -8.75 30.29 -13.17
N GLU A 75 -8.10 30.45 -14.31
CA GLU A 75 -8.38 29.67 -15.52
C GLU A 75 -8.01 28.20 -15.33
N ALA A 76 -6.86 27.94 -14.73
CA ALA A 76 -6.42 26.59 -14.40
C ALA A 76 -7.42 25.87 -13.49
N ALA A 77 -7.99 26.57 -12.49
CA ALA A 77 -9.01 25.98 -11.61
C ALA A 77 -10.24 25.51 -12.40
N GLY A 78 -10.73 26.35 -13.35
CA GLY A 78 -11.84 25.98 -14.22
C GLY A 78 -11.56 24.76 -15.11
N LEU A 79 -10.37 24.71 -15.73
CA LEU A 79 -9.95 23.59 -16.56
C LEU A 79 -9.78 22.29 -15.76
N ARG A 80 -9.23 22.36 -14.55
CA ARG A 80 -9.11 21.19 -13.64
C ARG A 80 -10.47 20.64 -13.26
N MET A 81 -11.41 21.51 -12.86
CA MET A 81 -12.78 21.10 -12.53
C MET A 81 -13.44 20.37 -13.70
N MET A 82 -13.25 20.83 -14.92
CA MET A 82 -13.77 20.20 -16.14
C MET A 82 -13.17 18.80 -16.36
N ILE A 83 -11.85 18.63 -16.22
CA ILE A 83 -11.17 17.35 -16.41
C ILE A 83 -11.55 16.35 -15.31
N LEU A 84 -11.80 16.83 -14.11
CA LEU A 84 -12.19 16.02 -12.95
C LEU A 84 -13.64 15.53 -13.05
N ASP A 85 -14.49 16.21 -13.82
CA ASP A 85 -15.88 15.80 -13.98
C ASP A 85 -15.98 14.43 -14.67
N SER A 86 -16.55 13.45 -13.95
CA SER A 86 -16.67 12.07 -14.43
C SER A 86 -17.64 11.88 -15.60
N LYS A 87 -18.49 12.86 -15.90
CA LYS A 87 -19.45 12.80 -17.00
C LYS A 87 -18.86 13.23 -18.36
N VAL A 88 -17.73 13.91 -18.34
CA VAL A 88 -17.03 14.31 -19.55
C VAL A 88 -15.98 13.27 -19.88
N SER A 89 -16.12 12.58 -21.02
CA SER A 89 -15.14 11.58 -21.49
C SER A 89 -13.92 12.28 -22.10
N VAL A 90 -13.25 13.11 -21.32
CA VAL A 90 -12.07 13.86 -21.77
C VAL A 90 -10.97 12.94 -22.32
N ALA A 91 -10.86 11.73 -21.77
CA ALA A 91 -9.83 10.79 -22.20
C ALA A 91 -10.02 10.24 -23.63
N ASP A 92 -11.26 10.19 -24.11
CA ASP A 92 -11.55 9.69 -25.47
C ASP A 92 -11.26 10.77 -26.52
N ASP A 93 -11.42 12.05 -26.17
CA ASP A 93 -11.20 13.18 -27.06
C ASP A 93 -9.72 13.65 -27.09
N PHE A 94 -8.95 13.30 -26.05
CA PHE A 94 -7.54 13.68 -25.90
C PHE A 94 -6.57 12.49 -25.98
N SER A 95 -6.89 11.45 -26.75
CA SER A 95 -6.02 10.29 -26.96
C SER A 95 -4.63 10.67 -27.51
N ASP A 96 -4.54 11.77 -28.26
CA ASP A 96 -3.32 12.25 -28.93
C ASP A 96 -2.52 13.28 -28.10
N ILE A 97 -2.73 13.33 -26.79
CA ILE A 97 -2.12 14.32 -25.89
C ILE A 97 -0.59 14.39 -26.01
N HIS A 98 0.07 13.26 -26.27
CA HIS A 98 1.53 13.19 -26.36
C HIS A 98 2.11 13.89 -27.59
N HIS A 99 1.30 14.13 -28.60
CA HIS A 99 1.72 14.76 -29.87
C HIS A 99 1.41 16.24 -29.95
N LYS A 100 0.67 16.81 -28.98
CA LYS A 100 0.26 18.21 -28.96
C LYS A 100 1.15 19.03 -28.04
N ASN A 101 1.50 20.24 -28.47
CA ASN A 101 2.14 21.22 -27.61
C ASN A 101 1.13 21.84 -26.62
N ASP A 102 1.64 22.52 -25.57
CA ASP A 102 0.79 23.07 -24.52
C ASP A 102 -0.19 24.17 -25.02
N ALA A 103 0.20 24.91 -26.04
CA ALA A 103 -0.68 25.96 -26.63
C ALA A 103 -1.85 25.34 -27.41
N GLU A 104 -1.61 24.31 -28.19
CA GLU A 104 -2.65 23.56 -28.92
C GLU A 104 -3.61 22.88 -27.96
N LEU A 105 -3.05 22.21 -26.91
CA LEU A 105 -3.83 21.55 -25.90
C LEU A 105 -4.72 22.52 -25.12
N LEU A 106 -4.20 23.71 -24.80
CA LEU A 106 -4.95 24.75 -24.10
C LEU A 106 -6.13 25.26 -24.95
N ALA A 107 -5.93 25.45 -26.26
CA ALA A 107 -7.00 25.88 -27.17
C ALA A 107 -8.14 24.86 -27.21
N GLU A 108 -7.81 23.56 -27.23
CA GLU A 108 -8.83 22.51 -27.21
C GLU A 108 -9.54 22.42 -25.84
N LEU A 109 -8.81 22.50 -24.72
CA LEU A 109 -9.40 22.49 -23.38
C LEU A 109 -10.38 23.67 -23.16
N ARG A 110 -10.07 24.85 -23.69
CA ARG A 110 -10.98 26.02 -23.66
C ARG A 110 -12.28 25.77 -24.40
N HIS A 111 -12.26 24.97 -25.44
CA HIS A 111 -13.46 24.66 -26.23
C HIS A 111 -14.43 23.71 -25.52
N PHE A 112 -13.97 22.95 -24.55
CA PHE A 112 -14.74 21.94 -23.80
C PHE A 112 -15.43 22.47 -22.53
N SER A 113 -15.35 23.76 -22.22
CA SER A 113 -15.88 24.34 -20.98
C SER A 113 -17.42 24.50 -21.05
N ASP A 114 -18.15 23.54 -20.61
CA ASP A 114 -19.45 23.60 -19.90
C ASP A 114 -20.18 22.26 -19.88
N LYS A 115 -20.27 21.63 -18.76
CA LYS A 115 -21.41 20.88 -18.20
C LYS A 115 -21.02 19.78 -17.19
N CYS A 116 -21.60 19.88 -16.02
CA CYS A 116 -21.90 18.83 -15.04
C CYS A 116 -21.03 18.70 -13.78
N LYS A 117 -21.69 18.94 -12.64
CA LYS A 117 -21.19 18.77 -11.26
C LYS A 117 -21.41 17.33 -10.75
N LYS A 118 -20.35 16.64 -10.39
CA LYS A 118 -20.40 15.49 -9.49
C LYS A 118 -19.26 15.61 -8.46
N LYS A 119 -19.50 15.17 -7.22
CA LYS A 119 -18.60 15.39 -6.09
C LYS A 119 -17.44 14.36 -6.13
N CYS A 120 -16.41 14.61 -6.96
CA CYS A 120 -15.14 13.93 -6.84
C CYS A 120 -14.19 14.84 -6.05
N PHE A 121 -13.37 14.28 -5.14
CA PHE A 121 -12.37 15.04 -4.42
C PHE A 121 -11.08 15.11 -5.23
N HIS A 122 -10.44 16.29 -5.20
CA HIS A 122 -9.05 16.45 -5.58
C HIS A 122 -8.19 16.32 -4.32
N ILE A 123 -7.39 15.26 -4.26
CA ILE A 123 -6.58 14.89 -3.09
C ILE A 123 -5.11 14.99 -3.47
N VAL A 124 -4.34 15.74 -2.70
CA VAL A 124 -2.89 15.83 -2.87
C VAL A 124 -2.21 15.20 -1.65
N HIS A 125 -1.51 14.09 -1.87
CA HIS A 125 -0.64 13.49 -0.87
C HIS A 125 0.73 14.17 -0.88
N VAL A 126 1.17 14.66 0.27
CA VAL A 126 2.55 15.12 0.49
C VAL A 126 3.26 14.08 1.34
N CYS A 127 4.21 13.37 0.78
CA CYS A 127 4.87 12.24 1.43
C CYS A 127 6.33 12.11 1.01
N THR A 128 7.05 11.20 1.63
CA THR A 128 8.50 11.02 1.41
C THR A 128 8.84 9.74 0.68
N GLU A 129 7.89 8.83 0.53
CA GLU A 129 8.07 7.55 -0.15
C GLU A 129 6.75 7.07 -0.79
N MET A 130 6.86 6.31 -1.87
CA MET A 130 5.76 5.70 -2.61
C MET A 130 6.29 4.53 -3.45
N GLU A 131 5.63 3.37 -3.44
CA GLU A 131 5.94 2.27 -4.37
C GLU A 131 5.44 2.56 -5.79
N PRO A 132 6.17 2.07 -6.81
CA PRO A 132 7.46 1.39 -6.77
C PRO A 132 8.66 2.34 -6.79
N VAL A 133 8.43 3.65 -6.82
CA VAL A 133 9.45 4.69 -7.10
C VAL A 133 10.45 4.84 -5.97
N ILE A 134 9.96 4.77 -4.72
CA ILE A 134 10.76 4.89 -3.49
C ILE A 134 10.22 3.87 -2.47
N PRO A 135 10.50 2.57 -2.64
CA PRO A 135 9.96 1.52 -1.78
C PRO A 135 10.85 1.33 -0.54
N VAL A 136 10.73 2.20 0.45
CA VAL A 136 11.58 2.15 1.66
C VAL A 136 10.90 1.42 2.81
N GLY A 137 9.62 1.68 3.04
CA GLY A 137 8.91 1.11 4.17
C GLY A 137 7.40 0.97 3.96
N SER A 138 6.68 0.75 5.04
CA SER A 138 5.22 0.57 5.02
C SER A 138 4.45 1.79 4.53
N LEU A 139 5.03 2.99 4.66
CA LEU A 139 4.40 4.20 4.14
C LEU A 139 4.32 4.16 2.61
N ALA A 140 5.33 3.61 1.93
CA ALA A 140 5.34 3.52 0.48
C ALA A 140 4.15 2.69 -0.04
N SER A 141 3.97 1.48 0.48
CA SER A 141 2.83 0.60 0.14
C SER A 141 1.49 1.22 0.50
N TYR A 142 1.42 1.90 1.66
CA TYR A 142 0.21 2.57 2.12
C TYR A 142 -0.20 3.70 1.17
N VAL A 143 0.72 4.60 0.83
CA VAL A 143 0.44 5.72 -0.08
C VAL A 143 -0.02 5.22 -1.44
N THR A 144 0.67 4.23 -2.00
CA THR A 144 0.29 3.64 -3.29
C THR A 144 -1.08 2.96 -3.21
N GLY A 145 -1.30 2.12 -2.21
CA GLY A 145 -2.54 1.37 -2.04
C GLY A 145 -3.76 2.28 -1.90
N VAL A 146 -3.70 3.25 -1.00
CA VAL A 146 -4.78 4.22 -0.77
C VAL A 146 -5.01 5.10 -1.99
N SER A 147 -3.94 5.60 -2.62
CA SER A 147 -4.05 6.44 -3.82
C SER A 147 -4.74 5.70 -4.97
N CYS A 148 -4.34 4.45 -5.24
CA CYS A 148 -4.97 3.62 -6.26
C CYS A 148 -6.43 3.30 -5.93
N ALA A 149 -6.75 3.01 -4.68
CA ALA A 149 -8.12 2.73 -4.25
C ALA A 149 -9.03 3.95 -4.39
N LEU A 150 -8.59 5.12 -3.95
CA LEU A 150 -9.33 6.39 -4.10
C LEU A 150 -9.56 6.72 -5.57
N GLN A 151 -8.54 6.49 -6.42
CA GLN A 151 -8.64 6.71 -7.86
C GLN A 151 -9.67 5.75 -8.51
N ARG A 152 -9.68 4.46 -8.14
CA ARG A 152 -10.68 3.49 -8.61
C ARG A 152 -12.11 3.88 -8.22
N LYS A 153 -12.28 4.57 -7.09
CA LYS A 153 -13.58 5.13 -6.66
C LYS A 153 -13.93 6.47 -7.32
N GLY A 154 -13.09 6.96 -8.24
CA GLY A 154 -13.37 8.13 -9.06
C GLY A 154 -12.90 9.46 -8.47
N HIS A 155 -12.05 9.44 -7.45
CA HIS A 155 -11.38 10.63 -6.93
C HIS A 155 -10.11 10.93 -7.73
N PHE A 156 -9.73 12.20 -7.78
CA PHE A 156 -8.48 12.61 -8.38
C PHE A 156 -7.38 12.66 -7.31
N VAL A 157 -6.31 11.90 -7.52
CA VAL A 157 -5.22 11.77 -6.55
C VAL A 157 -3.90 12.15 -7.21
N GLU A 158 -3.15 13.01 -6.55
CA GLU A 158 -1.79 13.39 -6.90
C GLU A 158 -0.86 13.19 -5.72
N VAL A 159 0.42 12.96 -6.01
CA VAL A 159 1.44 12.74 -4.99
C VAL A 159 2.61 13.69 -5.21
N VAL A 160 3.05 14.37 -4.17
CA VAL A 160 4.24 15.23 -4.17
C VAL A 160 5.34 14.54 -3.36
N LEU A 161 6.51 14.36 -3.98
CA LEU A 161 7.66 13.62 -3.44
C LEU A 161 8.96 14.43 -3.56
N PRO A 162 9.94 14.21 -2.69
CA PRO A 162 11.30 14.69 -2.94
C PRO A 162 11.93 13.96 -4.14
N LYS A 163 12.73 14.66 -4.94
CA LYS A 163 13.48 14.05 -6.04
C LYS A 163 14.78 13.42 -5.50
N TYR A 164 14.70 12.15 -5.10
CA TYR A 164 15.89 11.40 -4.66
C TYR A 164 16.78 10.99 -5.83
N ALA A 165 18.06 10.73 -5.56
CA ALA A 165 18.98 10.20 -6.56
C ALA A 165 18.68 8.73 -6.93
N GLY A 166 18.24 7.93 -5.96
CA GLY A 166 17.98 6.50 -6.12
C GLY A 166 16.52 6.16 -6.48
N LEU A 167 15.89 6.93 -7.38
CA LEU A 167 14.53 6.61 -7.87
C LEU A 167 14.55 5.36 -8.74
N ILE A 168 13.57 4.47 -8.52
CA ILE A 168 13.28 3.35 -9.41
C ILE A 168 12.33 3.85 -10.50
N LEU A 169 12.76 3.79 -11.76
CA LEU A 169 12.04 4.41 -12.88
C LEU A 169 11.39 3.40 -13.84
N ASP A 170 11.47 2.10 -13.56
CA ASP A 170 11.04 1.04 -14.46
C ASP A 170 9.53 1.10 -14.80
N GLU A 171 8.71 1.54 -13.85
CA GLU A 171 7.25 1.68 -14.02
C GLU A 171 6.79 3.14 -14.19
N VAL A 172 7.72 4.06 -14.33
CA VAL A 172 7.44 5.49 -14.45
C VAL A 172 7.13 5.87 -15.89
N GLN A 173 6.00 6.53 -16.09
CA GLN A 173 5.55 6.99 -17.41
C GLN A 173 5.67 8.51 -17.51
N GLY A 174 6.17 9.00 -18.64
CA GLY A 174 6.17 10.41 -18.97
C GLY A 174 7.02 11.30 -18.05
N LEU A 175 8.14 10.78 -17.51
CA LEU A 175 9.02 11.58 -16.67
C LEU A 175 9.60 12.77 -17.47
N ARG A 176 9.33 13.98 -16.98
CA ARG A 176 9.82 15.22 -17.62
C ARG A 176 10.13 16.29 -16.58
N GLU A 177 11.10 17.14 -16.88
CA GLU A 177 11.35 18.38 -16.14
C GLU A 177 10.40 19.48 -16.65
N ILE A 178 9.86 20.27 -15.74
CA ILE A 178 9.09 21.49 -16.08
C ILE A 178 10.08 22.64 -16.18
N GLU A 179 10.17 23.28 -17.33
CA GLU A 179 11.00 24.45 -17.55
C GLU A 179 10.32 25.71 -16.97
N ALA A 180 10.34 25.85 -15.65
CA ALA A 180 9.82 26.99 -14.92
C ALA A 180 10.69 27.35 -13.74
N GLU A 181 10.82 28.65 -13.47
CA GLU A 181 11.49 29.12 -12.26
C GLU A 181 10.57 28.92 -11.04
N PHE A 182 11.02 28.11 -10.09
CA PHE A 182 10.26 27.80 -8.90
C PHE A 182 11.12 28.00 -7.65
N TYR A 183 10.72 28.94 -6.81
CA TYR A 183 11.45 29.32 -5.61
C TYR A 183 10.68 28.99 -4.35
N SER A 184 11.37 28.47 -3.34
CA SER A 184 10.85 28.21 -1.99
C SER A 184 11.69 28.92 -0.94
N TYR A 185 11.02 29.40 0.09
CA TYR A 185 11.68 30.07 1.20
C TYR A 185 12.34 29.06 2.15
N PHE A 186 13.60 29.29 2.51
CA PHE A 186 14.27 28.54 3.56
C PHE A 186 15.42 29.35 4.14
N ASN A 187 15.56 29.34 5.45
CA ASN A 187 16.66 30.01 6.18
C ASN A 187 16.90 31.47 5.74
N GLY A 188 15.82 32.24 5.66
CA GLY A 188 15.91 33.68 5.33
C GLY A 188 16.05 34.01 3.85
N GLN A 189 16.12 33.03 2.97
CA GLN A 189 16.35 33.22 1.54
C GLN A 189 15.39 32.41 0.67
N LEU A 190 15.24 32.85 -0.58
CA LEU A 190 14.54 32.09 -1.63
C LEU A 190 15.53 31.20 -2.38
N HIS A 191 15.22 29.92 -2.45
CA HIS A 191 16.03 28.91 -3.13
C HIS A 191 15.30 28.35 -4.32
N ASN A 192 15.98 28.25 -5.45
CA ASN A 192 15.41 27.71 -6.68
C ASN A 192 15.32 26.17 -6.63
N ASN A 193 14.24 25.63 -7.20
CA ASN A 193 13.97 24.20 -7.34
C ASN A 193 13.68 23.85 -8.79
N LYS A 194 14.02 22.63 -9.15
CA LYS A 194 13.51 21.97 -10.35
C LYS A 194 12.29 21.14 -9.99
N ILE A 195 11.32 21.16 -10.88
CA ILE A 195 10.09 20.37 -10.77
C ILE A 195 10.11 19.30 -11.87
N TRP A 196 9.87 18.06 -11.46
CA TRP A 196 9.73 16.92 -12.36
C TRP A 196 8.34 16.34 -12.20
N THR A 197 7.75 15.91 -13.31
CA THR A 197 6.43 15.27 -13.29
C THR A 197 6.47 13.95 -14.02
N CYS A 198 5.65 13.00 -13.56
CA CYS A 198 5.45 11.70 -14.18
C CYS A 198 4.11 11.11 -13.73
N ALA A 199 3.78 9.94 -14.25
CA ALA A 199 2.66 9.15 -13.75
C ALA A 199 3.11 7.73 -13.42
N VAL A 200 2.54 7.17 -12.34
CA VAL A 200 2.73 5.79 -11.90
C VAL A 200 1.36 5.23 -11.54
N HIS A 201 1.01 4.07 -12.08
CA HIS A 201 -0.33 3.48 -11.94
C HIS A 201 -1.49 4.45 -12.29
N GLY A 202 -1.21 5.42 -13.16
CA GLY A 202 -2.14 6.48 -13.52
C GLY A 202 -2.28 7.62 -12.50
N ILE A 203 -1.51 7.60 -11.41
CA ILE A 203 -1.44 8.67 -10.41
C ILE A 203 -0.38 9.67 -10.85
N GLY A 204 -0.74 10.96 -10.88
CA GLY A 204 0.20 12.03 -11.17
C GLY A 204 1.18 12.24 -10.01
N ILE A 205 2.48 12.21 -10.31
CA ILE A 205 3.54 12.43 -9.33
C ILE A 205 4.32 13.68 -9.69
N THR A 206 4.55 14.51 -8.69
CA THR A 206 5.43 15.67 -8.79
C THR A 206 6.63 15.49 -7.88
N PHE A 207 7.85 15.58 -8.44
CA PHE A 207 9.08 15.59 -7.66
C PHE A 207 9.62 17.00 -7.54
N ILE A 208 10.04 17.36 -6.32
CA ILE A 208 10.71 18.63 -6.02
C ILE A 208 12.20 18.37 -5.81
N GLN A 209 13.02 19.04 -6.59
CA GLN A 209 14.49 18.94 -6.54
C GLN A 209 15.12 20.29 -6.17
N PRO A 210 15.64 20.46 -4.95
CA PRO A 210 16.42 21.66 -4.62
C PRO A 210 17.67 21.77 -5.48
N ILE A 211 17.97 22.96 -5.98
CA ILE A 211 19.20 23.20 -6.75
C ILE A 211 20.34 23.52 -5.79
N PHE A 212 20.16 24.49 -4.91
CA PHE A 212 21.21 24.91 -3.97
C PHE A 212 21.48 23.85 -2.89
N HIS A 213 20.45 23.24 -2.36
CA HIS A 213 20.53 22.15 -1.37
C HIS A 213 20.44 20.76 -2.02
N SER A 214 21.14 20.56 -3.15
CA SER A 214 21.05 19.30 -3.92
C SER A 214 21.43 18.07 -3.09
N SER A 215 22.32 18.22 -2.08
CA SER A 215 22.72 17.15 -1.16
C SER A 215 21.58 16.65 -0.25
N PHE A 216 20.46 17.37 -0.12
CA PHE A 216 19.35 16.94 0.73
C PHE A 216 18.75 15.62 0.27
N PHE A 217 18.60 15.42 -1.03
CA PHE A 217 17.94 14.24 -1.58
C PHE A 217 18.82 13.40 -2.52
N SER A 218 20.11 13.71 -2.64
CA SER A 218 21.07 12.95 -3.44
C SER A 218 21.89 11.95 -2.62
N ARG A 219 21.28 11.34 -1.60
CA ARG A 219 21.94 10.44 -0.64
C ARG A 219 21.48 9.00 -0.84
N GLU A 220 22.26 8.05 -0.32
CA GLU A 220 22.01 6.61 -0.45
C GLU A 220 20.73 6.16 0.27
N ARG A 221 20.43 6.73 1.43
CA ARG A 221 19.26 6.39 2.22
C ARG A 221 18.27 7.54 2.27
N VAL A 222 16.99 7.20 2.40
CA VAL A 222 15.91 8.17 2.53
C VAL A 222 15.91 8.80 3.93
N TYR A 223 16.22 8.05 4.97
CA TYR A 223 16.17 8.48 6.38
C TYR A 223 17.45 8.20 7.14
N GLY A 224 17.56 8.77 8.35
CA GLY A 224 18.61 8.49 9.33
C GLY A 224 19.81 9.42 9.26
N TYR A 225 19.63 10.65 8.80
CA TYR A 225 20.67 11.70 8.80
C TYR A 225 20.38 12.74 9.88
N ALA A 226 21.45 13.37 10.39
CA ALA A 226 21.34 14.39 11.44
C ALA A 226 20.54 15.65 11.02
N ASP A 227 20.46 15.90 9.71
CA ASP A 227 19.73 17.01 9.09
C ASP A 227 18.38 16.58 8.45
N ASP A 228 17.84 15.44 8.87
CA ASP A 228 16.54 14.97 8.36
C ASP A 228 15.43 16.00 8.58
N PHE A 229 15.50 16.72 9.71
CA PHE A 229 14.58 17.79 9.97
C PHE A 229 14.66 18.91 8.94
N GLU A 230 15.82 19.48 8.73
CA GLU A 230 16.04 20.61 7.84
C GLU A 230 15.60 20.27 6.40
N ARG A 231 15.95 19.11 5.90
CA ARG A 231 15.62 18.71 4.52
C ARG A 231 14.14 18.40 4.32
N PHE A 232 13.46 17.76 5.29
CA PHE A 232 12.02 17.49 5.18
C PHE A 232 11.18 18.74 5.48
N SER A 233 11.65 19.66 6.31
CA SER A 233 11.02 20.96 6.47
C SER A 233 11.11 21.81 5.20
N TYR A 234 12.29 21.79 4.54
CA TYR A 234 12.45 22.39 3.22
C TYR A 234 11.45 21.82 2.21
N PHE A 235 11.39 20.49 2.12
CA PHE A 235 10.48 19.79 1.20
C PHE A 235 9.01 20.12 1.49
N SER A 236 8.60 20.12 2.74
CA SER A 236 7.24 20.45 3.15
C SER A 236 6.85 21.88 2.75
N ARG A 237 7.77 22.82 2.94
CA ARG A 237 7.58 24.20 2.47
C ARG A 237 7.48 24.27 0.97
N ALA A 238 8.42 23.66 0.27
CA ALA A 238 8.44 23.67 -1.20
C ALA A 238 7.20 22.99 -1.80
N SER A 239 6.65 21.97 -1.14
CA SER A 239 5.39 21.32 -1.56
C SER A 239 4.20 22.28 -1.51
N LEU A 240 4.08 23.07 -0.44
CA LEU A 240 3.02 24.08 -0.34
C LEU A 240 3.22 25.23 -1.34
N ASP A 241 4.45 25.73 -1.47
CA ASP A 241 4.77 26.76 -2.46
C ASP A 241 4.45 26.27 -3.89
N TYR A 242 4.69 24.95 -4.18
CA TYR A 242 4.31 24.33 -5.45
C TYR A 242 2.80 24.30 -5.63
N ILE A 243 2.04 23.81 -4.65
CA ILE A 243 0.57 23.75 -4.73
C ILE A 243 -0.02 25.15 -4.98
N LEU A 244 0.47 26.15 -4.27
CA LEU A 244 0.00 27.54 -4.44
C LEU A 244 0.35 28.10 -5.80
N ARG A 245 1.61 27.97 -6.24
CA ARG A 245 2.08 28.58 -7.52
C ARG A 245 1.52 27.87 -8.75
N SER A 246 1.31 26.56 -8.67
CA SER A 246 0.63 25.83 -9.74
C SER A 246 -0.87 26.12 -9.83
N GLY A 247 -1.41 26.95 -8.93
CA GLY A 247 -2.83 27.29 -8.85
C GLY A 247 -3.72 26.10 -8.54
N LYS A 248 -3.18 25.04 -7.94
CA LYS A 248 -3.96 23.90 -7.48
C LYS A 248 -4.86 24.33 -6.32
N GLN A 249 -6.08 23.83 -6.35
CA GLN A 249 -7.05 24.01 -5.27
C GLN A 249 -7.55 22.63 -4.84
N PRO A 250 -6.71 21.83 -4.17
CA PRO A 250 -7.12 20.52 -3.71
C PRO A 250 -8.20 20.65 -2.61
N ASP A 251 -9.19 19.75 -2.64
CA ASP A 251 -10.16 19.63 -1.56
C ASP A 251 -9.50 19.10 -0.28
N VAL A 252 -8.45 18.29 -0.44
CA VAL A 252 -7.72 17.66 0.65
C VAL A 252 -6.21 17.68 0.39
N ILE A 253 -5.45 18.16 1.37
CA ILE A 253 -4.00 17.93 1.45
C ILE A 253 -3.79 16.86 2.52
N HIS A 254 -3.31 15.68 2.11
CA HIS A 254 -3.04 14.56 2.98
C HIS A 254 -1.54 14.45 3.25
N ILE A 255 -1.14 14.67 4.48
CA ILE A 255 0.25 14.64 4.94
C ILE A 255 0.54 13.36 5.71
N HIS A 256 1.78 12.89 5.65
CA HIS A 256 2.15 11.57 6.17
C HIS A 256 3.32 11.65 7.13
N ASN A 257 3.14 11.08 8.32
CA ASN A 257 4.16 10.96 9.36
C ASN A 257 4.78 12.32 9.76
N TRP A 258 5.83 12.27 10.58
CA TRP A 258 6.47 13.48 11.07
C TRP A 258 7.20 14.26 9.97
N GLN A 259 7.70 13.60 8.94
CA GLN A 259 8.49 14.21 7.86
C GLN A 259 7.70 15.28 7.10
N THR A 260 6.40 15.13 7.03
CA THR A 260 5.53 16.10 6.36
C THR A 260 4.49 16.74 7.30
N ALA A 261 4.50 16.40 8.58
CA ALA A 261 3.56 16.93 9.56
C ALA A 261 3.62 18.47 9.71
N ILE A 262 4.78 19.06 9.39
CA ILE A 262 4.97 20.51 9.37
C ILE A 262 4.09 21.21 8.32
N VAL A 263 3.62 20.54 7.30
CA VAL A 263 2.67 21.10 6.32
C VAL A 263 1.41 21.63 7.02
N GLY A 264 0.95 20.99 8.09
CA GLY A 264 -0.21 21.43 8.87
C GLY A 264 -0.02 22.86 9.44
N PRO A 265 0.94 23.09 10.32
CA PRO A 265 1.28 24.44 10.78
C PRO A 265 1.62 25.41 9.63
N LEU A 266 2.36 24.92 8.62
CA LEU A 266 2.70 25.70 7.44
C LEU A 266 1.47 26.23 6.71
N PHE A 267 0.43 25.44 6.59
CA PHE A 267 -0.82 25.82 5.93
C PHE A 267 -1.58 26.90 6.73
N TRP A 268 -1.65 26.76 8.06
CA TRP A 268 -2.51 27.60 8.89
C TRP A 268 -1.83 28.86 9.44
N ASP A 269 -0.53 28.79 9.83
CA ASP A 269 0.17 29.88 10.51
C ASP A 269 1.42 30.38 9.74
N VAL A 270 1.60 29.93 8.50
CA VAL A 270 2.88 30.15 7.87
C VAL A 270 3.98 29.85 8.89
N PHE A 271 3.92 28.65 9.43
CA PHE A 271 4.97 27.71 9.66
C PHE A 271 5.49 27.40 11.02
N SER A 272 5.47 26.14 11.39
CA SER A 272 6.29 25.59 12.43
C SER A 272 6.56 24.10 12.32
N GLU A 273 7.45 23.64 13.05
CA GLU A 273 8.22 22.44 13.03
C GLU A 273 7.73 21.39 14.04
N GLN A 274 8.05 20.16 14.07
CA GLN A 274 8.77 19.03 13.64
C GLN A 274 8.73 17.85 14.68
N CYS A 275 9.54 16.80 14.58
CA CYS A 275 10.00 15.96 15.70
C CYS A 275 10.77 16.84 16.69
N LEU A 276 11.12 16.39 17.88
CA LEU A 276 11.72 17.22 18.92
C LEU A 276 12.92 18.06 18.45
N VAL A 277 12.77 19.38 18.36
CA VAL A 277 13.85 20.32 18.05
C VAL A 277 13.83 21.54 18.97
N GLN A 278 14.91 22.31 18.86
CA GLN A 278 15.00 23.62 19.48
C GLN A 278 14.01 24.58 18.79
N PRO A 279 13.29 25.43 19.55
CA PRO A 279 12.33 26.39 18.98
C PRO A 279 12.92 27.31 17.91
N ASP A 280 14.21 27.67 18.02
CA ASP A 280 14.91 28.57 17.09
C ASP A 280 14.96 28.02 15.66
N LYS A 281 14.98 26.68 15.50
CA LYS A 281 14.96 26.04 14.18
C LYS A 281 13.65 26.29 13.42
N LEU A 282 12.59 26.70 14.08
CA LEU A 282 11.33 27.12 13.47
C LEU A 282 11.55 28.27 12.47
N ALA A 283 12.46 29.17 12.79
CA ALA A 283 12.77 30.31 11.93
C ALA A 283 13.31 29.89 10.55
N LEU A 284 13.89 28.70 10.41
CA LEU A 284 14.38 28.19 9.10
C LEU A 284 13.27 28.13 8.05
N CYS A 285 12.06 27.79 8.47
CA CYS A 285 10.90 27.71 7.58
C CYS A 285 10.10 29.01 7.50
N GLY A 286 10.55 30.07 8.15
CA GLY A 286 9.87 31.36 8.17
C GLY A 286 8.83 31.51 9.26
N LEU A 287 9.00 30.77 10.37
CA LEU A 287 8.06 30.74 11.48
C LEU A 287 8.55 31.49 12.69
N GLU A 288 7.60 31.99 13.48
CA GLU A 288 7.89 32.65 14.70
C GLU A 288 7.87 31.69 15.91
N PRO A 289 9.04 31.32 16.47
CA PRO A 289 9.13 30.37 17.58
C PRO A 289 8.26 30.78 18.79
N SER A 290 8.20 32.05 19.10
CA SER A 290 7.45 32.56 20.25
C SER A 290 5.94 32.32 20.17
N ARG A 291 5.38 32.28 18.97
CA ARG A 291 3.95 32.01 18.74
C ARG A 291 3.59 30.52 18.85
N LEU A 292 4.53 29.66 18.56
CA LEU A 292 4.26 28.26 18.33
C LEU A 292 4.82 27.34 19.42
N HIS A 293 5.88 27.74 20.12
CA HIS A 293 6.39 27.04 21.28
C HIS A 293 5.51 27.26 22.50
N ARG A 294 4.30 26.75 22.46
CA ARG A 294 3.25 26.85 23.50
C ARG A 294 2.62 25.50 23.77
N PRO A 295 2.13 25.23 25.01
CA PRO A 295 1.52 23.95 25.38
C PRO A 295 0.31 23.54 24.51
N ASP A 296 -0.44 24.53 24.04
CA ASP A 296 -1.61 24.35 23.16
C ASP A 296 -1.24 24.18 21.68
N ARG A 297 0.03 24.32 21.32
CA ARG A 297 0.51 24.25 19.94
C ARG A 297 1.59 23.17 19.77
N LEU A 298 2.85 23.56 19.63
CA LEU A 298 3.93 22.64 19.30
C LEU A 298 4.87 22.28 20.45
N GLN A 299 4.77 22.93 21.60
CA GLN A 299 5.63 22.60 22.74
C GLN A 299 5.46 21.13 23.11
N ASP A 300 6.58 20.40 23.23
CA ASP A 300 6.55 18.99 23.63
C ASP A 300 5.98 18.81 25.04
N ASN A 301 5.16 17.78 25.22
CA ASN A 301 4.47 17.56 26.49
C ASN A 301 5.39 17.08 27.62
N THR A 302 6.54 16.49 27.29
CA THR A 302 7.50 15.92 28.24
C THR A 302 8.75 16.78 28.37
N LYS A 303 9.28 17.23 27.24
CA LYS A 303 10.46 18.09 27.14
C LYS A 303 10.06 19.50 26.76
N THR A 304 9.53 20.24 27.72
CA THR A 304 8.89 21.54 27.51
C THR A 304 9.76 22.64 26.88
N HIS A 305 11.09 22.43 26.81
CA HIS A 305 12.02 23.30 26.11
C HIS A 305 12.16 22.99 24.62
N LEU A 306 11.53 21.91 24.13
CA LEU A 306 11.55 21.47 22.74
C LEU A 306 10.18 21.60 22.09
N VAL A 307 10.14 21.58 20.79
CA VAL A 307 8.93 21.45 19.98
C VAL A 307 8.76 20.02 19.46
N ASN A 308 7.51 19.64 19.29
CA ASN A 308 7.14 18.34 18.72
C ASN A 308 6.27 18.57 17.48
N ILE A 309 6.80 18.21 16.33
CA ILE A 309 6.12 18.42 15.05
C ILE A 309 4.92 17.53 14.86
N LEU A 310 5.02 16.29 15.24
CA LEU A 310 3.89 15.39 15.10
C LEU A 310 2.70 15.90 15.91
N LYS A 311 2.97 16.51 17.09
CA LYS A 311 1.97 17.28 17.83
C LYS A 311 1.42 18.43 16.99
N GLY A 312 2.28 19.19 16.32
CA GLY A 312 1.86 20.24 15.39
C GLY A 312 0.95 19.69 14.28
N GLY A 313 1.31 18.59 13.65
CA GLY A 313 0.48 17.92 12.66
C GLY A 313 -0.91 17.56 13.20
N ILE A 314 -1.00 17.01 14.43
CA ILE A 314 -2.27 16.67 15.08
C ILE A 314 -3.10 17.92 15.38
N VAL A 315 -2.49 18.94 15.99
CA VAL A 315 -3.17 20.18 16.40
C VAL A 315 -3.77 20.92 15.20
N TYR A 316 -2.99 21.01 14.12
CA TYR A 316 -3.35 21.82 12.96
C TYR A 316 -4.11 21.05 11.85
N SER A 317 -4.24 19.74 11.93
CA SER A 317 -5.04 18.97 10.98
C SER A 317 -6.53 19.00 11.31
N ASN A 318 -7.38 18.95 10.30
CA ASN A 318 -8.83 18.81 10.45
C ASN A 318 -9.20 17.40 10.92
N LYS A 319 -8.56 16.37 10.35
CA LYS A 319 -8.68 14.95 10.71
C LYS A 319 -7.30 14.32 10.82
N VAL A 320 -7.19 13.31 11.65
CA VAL A 320 -5.97 12.54 11.89
C VAL A 320 -6.29 11.07 11.71
N LEU A 321 -5.69 10.46 10.71
CA LEU A 321 -5.83 9.04 10.41
C LEU A 321 -4.69 8.28 11.09
N LEU A 322 -5.05 7.31 11.91
CA LEU A 322 -4.10 6.42 12.59
C LEU A 322 -4.23 5.04 11.98
N SER A 323 -3.13 4.44 11.52
CA SER A 323 -3.18 3.02 11.15
C SER A 323 -3.50 2.18 12.39
N SER A 324 -4.24 1.09 12.20
CA SER A 324 -4.69 0.22 13.31
C SER A 324 -3.54 -0.26 14.21
N ILE A 325 -2.36 -0.38 13.64
CA ILE A 325 -1.12 -0.76 14.31
C ILE A 325 -0.64 0.34 15.27
N HIS A 326 -0.56 1.56 14.77
CA HIS A 326 -0.10 2.70 15.56
C HIS A 326 -1.14 3.14 16.58
N SER A 327 -2.44 2.90 16.32
CA SER A 327 -3.49 3.31 17.26
C SER A 327 -3.36 2.61 18.61
N LYS A 328 -3.06 1.31 18.63
CA LYS A 328 -2.82 0.58 19.88
C LYS A 328 -1.54 1.07 20.58
N GLY A 329 -0.47 1.30 19.82
CA GLY A 329 0.81 1.78 20.36
C GLY A 329 0.79 3.25 20.79
N LEU A 330 0.13 4.13 20.06
CA LEU A 330 -0.02 5.55 20.40
C LEU A 330 -0.95 5.78 21.59
N ILE A 331 -1.90 4.88 21.81
CA ILE A 331 -2.84 4.93 22.95
C ILE A 331 -2.19 4.33 24.23
N ILE A 332 -1.09 3.60 24.09
CA ILE A 332 -0.35 3.01 25.23
C ILE A 332 0.79 3.94 25.65
N ARG A 333 0.82 4.32 26.92
CA ARG A 333 1.78 5.29 27.51
C ARG A 333 3.26 5.09 27.14
N SER A 334 3.69 3.91 26.76
CA SER A 334 5.10 3.62 26.48
C SER A 334 5.53 3.88 25.04
N LEU A 335 4.61 3.96 24.07
CA LEU A 335 4.92 4.04 22.64
C LEU A 335 4.51 5.36 21.98
N SER A 336 3.74 6.20 22.66
CA SER A 336 3.24 7.47 22.13
C SER A 336 4.23 8.63 22.17
N HIS A 337 5.43 8.39 22.71
CA HIS A 337 6.46 9.44 22.86
C HIS A 337 5.95 10.76 23.45
N GLY A 338 4.97 10.69 24.40
CA GLY A 338 4.41 11.85 25.08
C GLY A 338 3.28 12.56 24.31
N LEU A 339 2.72 11.96 23.26
CA LEU A 339 1.61 12.53 22.49
C LEU A 339 0.23 12.23 23.10
N GLU A 340 0.12 11.35 24.10
CA GLU A 340 -1.15 10.94 24.70
C GLU A 340 -2.05 12.11 25.10
N PRO A 341 -1.55 13.15 25.79
CA PRO A 341 -2.40 14.28 26.18
C PRO A 341 -2.95 15.02 24.96
N THR A 342 -2.15 15.15 23.90
CA THR A 342 -2.55 15.81 22.65
C THR A 342 -3.62 14.99 21.92
N LEU A 343 -3.44 13.68 21.79
CA LEU A 343 -4.40 12.78 21.19
C LEU A 343 -5.72 12.77 21.97
N ALA A 344 -5.67 12.76 23.31
CA ALA A 344 -6.85 12.81 24.16
C ALA A 344 -7.65 14.12 23.99
N ILE A 345 -6.97 15.27 23.86
CA ILE A 345 -7.61 16.56 23.61
C ILE A 345 -8.29 16.60 22.23
N HIS A 346 -7.68 15.98 21.23
CA HIS A 346 -8.14 16.02 19.85
C HIS A 346 -8.81 14.70 19.39
N LYS A 347 -9.39 13.95 20.31
CA LYS A 347 -10.02 12.64 20.03
C LYS A 347 -11.09 12.69 18.93
N ASP A 348 -11.81 13.78 18.82
CA ASP A 348 -12.84 14.04 17.80
C ASP A 348 -12.31 14.13 16.36
N LYS A 349 -11.00 14.37 16.21
CA LYS A 349 -10.31 14.37 14.91
C LYS A 349 -9.78 12.98 14.52
N LEU A 350 -9.66 12.07 15.48
CA LEU A 350 -8.98 10.79 15.28
C LEU A 350 -9.89 9.80 14.57
N LEU A 351 -9.35 9.12 13.58
CA LEU A 351 -9.97 7.99 12.89
C LEU A 351 -8.93 6.87 12.76
N VAL A 352 -9.35 5.64 13.04
CA VAL A 352 -8.48 4.47 12.86
C VAL A 352 -8.79 3.85 11.50
N THR A 353 -7.76 3.62 10.70
CA THR A 353 -7.87 3.02 9.39
C THR A 353 -7.05 1.73 9.33
N PRO A 354 -7.60 0.62 8.81
CA PRO A 354 -6.82 -0.60 8.61
C PRO A 354 -5.85 -0.43 7.44
N CYS A 355 -4.78 -1.22 7.43
CA CYS A 355 -4.02 -1.46 6.23
C CYS A 355 -4.81 -2.41 5.31
N GLY A 356 -4.63 -2.30 4.01
CA GLY A 356 -5.17 -3.22 3.03
C GLY A 356 -4.05 -3.91 2.25
N PHE A 357 -4.41 -4.75 1.31
CA PHE A 357 -3.50 -5.31 0.30
C PHE A 357 -4.07 -5.13 -1.11
N ASP A 358 -3.24 -5.27 -2.13
CA ASP A 358 -3.72 -5.18 -3.51
C ASP A 358 -4.32 -6.52 -3.95
N ASN A 359 -5.65 -6.53 -4.10
CA ASN A 359 -6.42 -7.71 -4.50
C ASN A 359 -6.18 -8.11 -5.97
N SER A 360 -5.59 -7.26 -6.78
CA SER A 360 -5.20 -7.60 -8.16
C SER A 360 -3.95 -8.48 -8.20
N ILE A 361 -3.07 -8.34 -7.21
CA ILE A 361 -1.83 -9.09 -7.06
C ILE A 361 -2.04 -10.31 -6.16
N TRP A 362 -2.66 -10.11 -4.99
CA TRP A 362 -2.80 -11.12 -3.93
C TRP A 362 -4.20 -11.75 -3.95
N ASN A 363 -4.49 -12.57 -4.96
CA ASN A 363 -5.78 -13.24 -5.09
C ASN A 363 -5.60 -14.64 -5.71
N PRO A 364 -5.83 -15.73 -4.95
CA PRO A 364 -5.59 -17.08 -5.43
C PRO A 364 -6.45 -17.48 -6.65
N SER A 365 -7.54 -16.76 -6.95
CA SER A 365 -8.37 -17.03 -8.11
C SER A 365 -7.79 -16.50 -9.44
N THR A 366 -6.92 -15.49 -9.36
CA THR A 366 -6.31 -14.83 -10.53
C THR A 366 -4.78 -14.94 -10.55
N ASP A 367 -4.19 -15.42 -9.47
CA ASP A 367 -2.75 -15.49 -9.27
C ASP A 367 -2.07 -16.40 -10.31
N HIS A 368 -1.12 -15.84 -11.02
CA HIS A 368 -0.39 -16.53 -12.09
C HIS A 368 0.84 -17.30 -11.60
N TYR A 369 1.28 -17.08 -10.35
CA TYR A 369 2.38 -17.84 -9.75
C TYR A 369 1.94 -19.23 -9.25
N LEU A 370 0.62 -19.46 -9.11
CA LEU A 370 0.12 -20.71 -8.57
C LEU A 370 0.04 -21.81 -9.63
N PRO A 371 0.44 -23.04 -9.30
CA PRO A 371 0.29 -24.20 -10.19
C PRO A 371 -1.18 -24.51 -10.51
N GLN A 372 -2.08 -24.24 -9.57
CA GLN A 372 -3.53 -24.30 -9.76
C GLN A 372 -4.21 -23.21 -8.96
N ARG A 373 -5.02 -22.41 -9.63
CA ARG A 373 -5.85 -21.36 -9.02
C ARG A 373 -6.98 -21.96 -8.22
N TYR A 374 -7.47 -21.21 -7.22
CA TYR A 374 -8.60 -21.62 -6.38
C TYR A 374 -9.30 -20.39 -5.78
N SER A 375 -10.49 -20.61 -5.19
CA SER A 375 -11.27 -19.59 -4.50
C SER A 375 -11.91 -20.18 -3.24
N ALA A 376 -12.62 -19.34 -2.49
CA ALA A 376 -13.42 -19.81 -1.35
C ALA A 376 -14.51 -20.81 -1.75
N ASP A 377 -15.01 -20.74 -2.99
CA ASP A 377 -16.05 -21.65 -3.52
C ASP A 377 -15.47 -22.98 -4.03
N ASP A 378 -14.19 -22.99 -4.45
CA ASP A 378 -13.49 -24.22 -4.90
C ASP A 378 -12.05 -24.23 -4.39
N MET A 379 -11.82 -24.95 -3.31
CA MET A 379 -10.53 -25.07 -2.60
C MET A 379 -9.61 -26.19 -3.15
N LYS A 380 -9.99 -26.86 -4.25
CA LYS A 380 -9.18 -27.99 -4.78
C LYS A 380 -7.78 -27.58 -5.15
N GLY A 381 -7.61 -26.38 -5.71
CA GLY A 381 -6.30 -25.86 -6.08
C GLY A 381 -5.36 -25.65 -4.89
N LYS A 382 -5.87 -25.36 -3.69
CA LYS A 382 -5.04 -25.21 -2.49
C LYS A 382 -4.27 -26.48 -2.13
N ALA A 383 -4.92 -27.64 -2.23
CA ALA A 383 -4.25 -28.94 -2.01
C ALA A 383 -3.14 -29.20 -3.02
N VAL A 384 -3.36 -28.81 -4.29
CA VAL A 384 -2.33 -28.93 -5.35
C VAL A 384 -1.17 -27.98 -5.07
N CYS A 385 -1.43 -26.74 -4.66
CA CYS A 385 -0.39 -25.77 -4.28
C CYS A 385 0.44 -26.29 -3.08
N LYS A 386 -0.19 -26.93 -2.11
CA LYS A 386 0.49 -27.53 -0.96
C LYS A 386 1.46 -28.63 -1.37
N VAL A 387 1.01 -29.58 -2.18
CA VAL A 387 1.86 -30.67 -2.69
C VAL A 387 2.99 -30.11 -3.56
N ALA A 388 2.71 -29.14 -4.42
CA ALA A 388 3.71 -28.48 -5.24
C ALA A 388 4.78 -27.76 -4.39
N LEU A 389 4.38 -27.09 -3.32
CA LEU A 389 5.30 -26.46 -2.38
C LEU A 389 6.17 -27.49 -1.65
N GLN A 390 5.56 -28.56 -1.13
CA GLN A 390 6.28 -29.66 -0.49
C GLN A 390 7.34 -30.26 -1.43
N LYS A 391 6.96 -30.55 -2.67
CA LYS A 391 7.85 -31.07 -3.71
C LYS A 391 9.00 -30.12 -4.03
N HIS A 392 8.70 -28.84 -4.21
CA HIS A 392 9.71 -27.82 -4.51
C HIS A 392 10.74 -27.68 -3.38
N MET A 393 10.30 -27.81 -2.13
CA MET A 393 11.15 -27.74 -0.95
C MET A 393 11.83 -29.07 -0.57
N GLY A 394 11.59 -30.16 -1.29
CA GLY A 394 12.12 -31.47 -0.95
C GLY A 394 11.53 -32.08 0.31
N LEU A 395 10.37 -31.59 0.74
CA LEU A 395 9.62 -32.14 1.86
C LEU A 395 8.82 -33.38 1.45
N SER A 396 8.39 -34.19 2.41
CA SER A 396 7.47 -35.31 2.15
C SER A 396 6.15 -34.81 1.54
N GLU A 397 5.85 -35.29 0.32
CA GLU A 397 4.64 -34.92 -0.42
C GLU A 397 3.39 -35.58 0.19
N ASN A 398 2.80 -34.95 1.19
CA ASN A 398 1.61 -35.45 1.86
C ASN A 398 0.67 -34.30 2.24
N ALA A 399 -0.44 -34.17 1.50
CA ALA A 399 -1.44 -33.13 1.73
C ALA A 399 -2.10 -33.20 3.12
N SER A 400 -2.05 -34.35 3.82
CA SER A 400 -2.62 -34.50 5.17
C SER A 400 -1.71 -34.00 6.29
N LEU A 401 -0.40 -33.80 6.02
CA LEU A 401 0.50 -33.17 6.99
C LEU A 401 0.20 -31.68 7.12
N VAL A 402 0.24 -31.15 8.33
CA VAL A 402 0.08 -29.71 8.54
C VAL A 402 1.36 -29.02 8.07
N LEU A 403 1.20 -28.02 7.19
CA LEU A 403 2.30 -27.21 6.68
C LEU A 403 2.19 -25.78 7.24
N VAL A 404 3.25 -25.34 7.90
CA VAL A 404 3.35 -24.02 8.51
C VAL A 404 4.35 -23.16 7.75
N GLY A 405 3.88 -22.08 7.13
CA GLY A 405 4.73 -21.05 6.56
C GLY A 405 5.11 -20.02 7.62
N CYS A 406 6.34 -19.54 7.58
CA CYS A 406 6.87 -18.56 8.52
C CYS A 406 7.49 -17.42 7.70
N MET A 407 6.87 -16.26 7.74
CA MET A 407 7.28 -15.10 6.94
C MET A 407 7.52 -13.91 7.84
N PHE A 408 8.74 -13.37 7.83
CA PHE A 408 9.17 -12.30 8.73
C PHE A 408 9.88 -11.18 7.97
N SER A 409 9.55 -9.92 8.32
CA SER A 409 10.26 -8.73 7.84
C SER A 409 11.52 -8.44 8.64
N GLU A 410 11.40 -8.54 9.96
CA GLU A 410 12.48 -8.38 10.94
C GLU A 410 12.30 -9.42 12.03
N VAL A 411 13.38 -9.89 12.61
CA VAL A 411 13.34 -10.89 13.68
C VAL A 411 14.24 -10.41 14.82
N SER A 412 13.67 -10.25 16.01
CA SER A 412 14.43 -9.96 17.23
C SER A 412 14.92 -11.25 17.89
N ASP A 413 15.91 -11.15 18.77
CA ASP A 413 16.41 -12.31 19.54
C ASP A 413 15.31 -12.98 20.37
N VAL A 414 14.36 -12.20 20.90
CA VAL A 414 13.20 -12.72 21.64
C VAL A 414 12.26 -13.50 20.72
N ASP A 415 12.06 -13.02 19.50
CA ASP A 415 11.25 -13.72 18.51
C ASP A 415 11.88 -15.06 18.12
N LEU A 416 13.21 -15.11 17.98
CA LEU A 416 13.94 -16.34 17.68
C LEU A 416 13.71 -17.42 18.74
N GLU A 417 13.81 -17.08 20.01
CA GLU A 417 13.56 -18.03 21.10
C GLU A 417 12.11 -18.53 21.13
N ASN A 418 11.15 -17.63 20.89
CA ASN A 418 9.74 -18.02 20.78
C ASN A 418 9.50 -18.96 19.59
N ILE A 419 10.10 -18.66 18.42
CA ILE A 419 10.01 -19.50 17.24
C ILE A 419 10.61 -20.89 17.50
N LYS A 420 11.79 -20.97 18.10
CA LYS A 420 12.43 -22.25 18.47
C LYS A 420 11.51 -23.09 19.34
N ALA A 421 10.93 -22.51 20.39
CA ALA A 421 10.01 -23.20 21.27
C ALA A 421 8.76 -23.71 20.53
N LEU A 422 8.19 -22.89 19.64
CA LEU A 422 7.02 -23.27 18.83
C LEU A 422 7.34 -24.42 17.88
N VAL A 423 8.47 -24.34 17.17
CA VAL A 423 8.90 -25.41 16.24
C VAL A 423 9.13 -26.71 17.00
N TRP A 424 9.83 -26.67 18.14
CA TRP A 424 10.08 -27.87 18.95
C TRP A 424 8.80 -28.54 19.45
N ILE A 425 7.78 -27.75 19.84
CA ILE A 425 6.48 -28.30 20.28
C ILE A 425 5.75 -28.91 19.09
N ALA A 426 5.78 -28.26 17.92
CA ALA A 426 5.04 -28.67 16.75
C ALA A 426 5.69 -29.84 15.99
N SER A 427 7.02 -29.95 15.97
CA SER A 427 7.75 -31.09 15.39
C SER A 427 7.32 -32.42 16.00
N LYS A 428 7.03 -32.46 17.31
CA LYS A 428 6.48 -33.63 17.97
C LYS A 428 5.10 -34.05 17.47
N LYS A 429 4.39 -33.17 16.77
CA LYS A 429 3.08 -33.42 16.15
C LYS A 429 3.17 -33.77 14.67
N GLY A 430 4.37 -33.93 14.08
CA GLY A 430 4.57 -34.23 12.67
C GLY A 430 4.07 -33.09 11.79
N VAL A 431 4.65 -31.90 11.93
CA VAL A 431 4.34 -30.68 11.20
C VAL A 431 5.54 -30.29 10.37
N GLN A 432 5.30 -29.79 9.17
CA GLN A 432 6.33 -29.26 8.29
C GLN A 432 6.41 -27.74 8.40
N PHE A 433 7.62 -27.19 8.31
CA PHE A 433 7.87 -25.75 8.40
C PHE A 433 8.68 -25.23 7.24
N ILE A 434 8.29 -24.06 6.73
CA ILE A 434 9.03 -23.32 5.70
C ILE A 434 9.23 -21.90 6.20
N PHE A 435 10.49 -21.50 6.36
CA PHE A 435 10.89 -20.16 6.79
C PHE A 435 11.39 -19.35 5.61
N MET A 436 10.89 -18.13 5.44
CA MET A 436 11.37 -17.18 4.45
C MET A 436 11.52 -15.78 5.06
N GLY A 437 12.70 -15.19 4.92
CA GLY A 437 12.93 -13.77 5.20
C GLY A 437 12.41 -12.91 4.05
N LEU A 438 11.70 -11.85 4.38
CA LEU A 438 11.07 -10.95 3.40
C LEU A 438 11.87 -9.65 3.20
N SER A 439 13.01 -9.53 3.85
CA SER A 439 13.87 -8.35 3.74
C SER A 439 15.22 -8.72 3.14
N LYS A 440 15.74 -7.83 2.29
CA LYS A 440 17.15 -7.85 1.86
C LYS A 440 18.11 -7.41 2.99
N ILE A 441 17.59 -7.19 4.21
CA ILE A 441 18.37 -6.73 5.36
C ILE A 441 19.19 -7.90 5.90
N SER A 442 20.49 -7.72 5.96
CA SER A 442 21.46 -8.74 6.39
C SER A 442 21.31 -9.24 7.85
N SER A 443 20.56 -8.52 8.70
CA SER A 443 20.26 -8.95 10.07
C SER A 443 19.26 -10.11 10.13
N THR A 444 18.17 -10.04 9.36
CA THR A 444 17.15 -11.09 9.29
C THR A 444 17.73 -12.38 8.73
N ASN A 445 18.56 -12.29 7.70
CA ASN A 445 19.22 -13.47 7.11
C ASN A 445 20.16 -14.14 8.11
N ARG A 446 20.93 -13.38 8.89
CA ARG A 446 21.78 -13.94 9.97
C ARG A 446 20.96 -14.62 11.07
N ALA A 447 19.82 -14.04 11.45
CA ALA A 447 18.91 -14.64 12.40
C ALA A 447 18.36 -15.99 11.91
N LEU A 448 17.96 -16.05 10.63
CA LEU A 448 17.50 -17.30 10.00
C LEU A 448 18.62 -18.33 9.86
N GLU A 449 19.84 -17.91 9.57
CA GLU A 449 21.02 -18.82 9.53
C GLU A 449 21.31 -19.43 10.92
N SER A 450 21.28 -18.62 11.97
CA SER A 450 21.41 -19.12 13.35
C SER A 450 20.31 -20.11 13.68
N LEU A 451 19.07 -19.82 13.29
CA LEU A 451 17.93 -20.72 13.52
C LEU A 451 18.08 -22.03 12.74
N GLN A 452 18.57 -21.97 11.49
CA GLN A 452 18.84 -23.14 10.66
C GLN A 452 19.91 -24.07 11.26
N GLU A 453 20.96 -23.50 11.85
CA GLU A 453 22.04 -24.28 12.49
C GLU A 453 21.54 -25.04 13.72
N GLU A 454 20.57 -24.48 14.43
CA GLU A 454 20.02 -25.07 15.66
C GLU A 454 18.88 -26.06 15.40
N LEU A 455 18.03 -25.79 14.38
CA LEU A 455 16.88 -26.63 14.02
C LEU A 455 17.23 -27.58 12.86
N LYS A 456 18.02 -28.60 13.13
CA LYS A 456 18.37 -29.67 12.16
C LYS A 456 17.26 -30.71 12.14
N ASP A 457 16.18 -30.46 11.38
CA ASP A 457 15.05 -31.37 11.18
C ASP A 457 14.70 -31.39 9.68
N ASP A 458 14.54 -32.59 9.09
CA ASP A 458 14.19 -32.77 7.68
C ASP A 458 12.81 -32.18 7.30
N ASN A 459 11.98 -31.85 8.29
CA ASN A 459 10.69 -31.19 8.12
C ASN A 459 10.77 -29.67 8.25
N VAL A 460 11.96 -29.07 8.38
CA VAL A 460 12.16 -27.64 8.55
C VAL A 460 13.07 -27.09 7.45
N ILE A 461 12.52 -26.25 6.61
CA ILE A 461 13.23 -25.67 5.46
C ILE A 461 13.41 -24.16 5.63
N PHE A 462 14.57 -23.64 5.22
CA PHE A 462 14.90 -22.23 5.25
C PHE A 462 15.20 -21.72 3.84
N ILE A 463 14.47 -20.70 3.41
CA ILE A 463 14.68 -19.99 2.15
C ILE A 463 15.46 -18.71 2.45
N LYS A 464 16.69 -18.61 1.93
CA LYS A 464 17.64 -17.53 2.25
C LYS A 464 17.38 -16.25 1.46
N GLU A 465 16.82 -16.36 0.26
CA GLU A 465 16.56 -15.23 -0.62
C GLU A 465 15.06 -15.06 -0.82
N TYR A 466 14.62 -13.81 -0.79
CA TYR A 466 13.23 -13.50 -1.12
C TYR A 466 12.99 -13.70 -2.61
N GLU A 467 12.00 -14.54 -2.92
CA GLU A 467 11.48 -14.74 -4.26
C GLU A 467 9.95 -14.53 -4.24
N GLU A 468 9.46 -13.61 -5.07
CA GLU A 468 8.05 -13.24 -5.09
C GLU A 468 7.13 -14.43 -5.39
N ALA A 469 7.43 -15.19 -6.45
CA ALA A 469 6.67 -16.38 -6.80
C ALA A 469 6.60 -17.41 -5.66
N MET A 470 7.70 -17.56 -4.91
CA MET A 470 7.74 -18.44 -3.74
C MET A 470 6.89 -17.92 -2.59
N SER A 471 6.82 -16.60 -2.38
CA SER A 471 5.96 -16.03 -1.35
C SER A 471 4.47 -16.34 -1.62
N HIS A 472 4.02 -16.21 -2.86
CA HIS A 472 2.66 -16.59 -3.27
C HIS A 472 2.40 -18.09 -3.05
N LEU A 473 3.36 -18.93 -3.39
CA LEU A 473 3.22 -20.39 -3.21
C LEU A 473 3.21 -20.79 -1.72
N ILE A 474 3.98 -20.11 -0.86
CA ILE A 474 3.95 -20.33 0.61
C ILE A 474 2.58 -19.98 1.17
N PHE A 475 1.99 -18.82 0.83
CA PHE A 475 0.64 -18.50 1.26
C PHE A 475 -0.39 -19.51 0.78
N ALA A 476 -0.28 -19.94 -0.50
CA ALA A 476 -1.23 -20.87 -1.09
C ALA A 476 -1.11 -22.30 -0.54
N GLY A 477 0.12 -22.75 -0.25
CA GLY A 477 0.40 -24.13 0.18
C GLY A 477 0.29 -24.36 1.69
N SER A 478 0.38 -23.30 2.51
CA SER A 478 0.37 -23.44 3.96
C SER A 478 -1.05 -23.57 4.54
N ASP A 479 -1.18 -24.31 5.63
CA ASP A 479 -2.42 -24.37 6.43
C ASP A 479 -2.44 -23.26 7.49
N VAL A 480 -1.25 -22.92 7.99
CA VAL A 480 -1.01 -21.88 9.01
C VAL A 480 0.14 -21.01 8.56
N ILE A 481 0.04 -19.71 8.77
CA ILE A 481 1.14 -18.76 8.60
C ILE A 481 1.49 -18.15 9.95
N LEU A 482 2.74 -18.37 10.38
CA LEU A 482 3.29 -17.67 11.53
C LEU A 482 3.69 -16.26 11.12
N CYS A 483 3.21 -15.29 11.86
CA CYS A 483 3.56 -13.88 11.73
C CYS A 483 4.01 -13.32 13.08
N GLN A 484 4.77 -12.23 13.08
CA GLN A 484 5.23 -11.58 14.30
C GLN A 484 4.06 -11.05 15.13
N SER A 485 3.16 -10.33 14.46
CA SER A 485 1.93 -9.82 15.03
C SER A 485 0.84 -9.78 13.96
N PHE A 486 -0.42 -9.62 14.38
CA PHE A 486 -1.52 -9.39 13.43
C PHE A 486 -1.48 -7.99 12.79
N ASP A 487 -0.68 -7.11 13.35
CA ASP A 487 -0.54 -5.72 12.95
C ASP A 487 0.79 -5.49 12.17
N ASP A 488 1.19 -6.40 11.28
CA ASP A 488 2.34 -6.19 10.40
C ASP A 488 1.99 -5.28 9.21
N PRO A 489 2.44 -4.01 9.19
CA PRO A 489 2.07 -3.06 8.16
C PRO A 489 2.87 -3.21 6.87
N VAL A 490 4.07 -3.81 6.97
CA VAL A 490 5.02 -3.85 5.86
C VAL A 490 4.62 -4.93 4.87
N LEU A 491 4.33 -6.12 5.38
CA LEU A 491 4.14 -7.30 4.54
C LEU A 491 2.71 -7.76 4.46
N GLN A 492 1.85 -7.23 5.36
CA GLN A 492 0.43 -7.59 5.40
C GLN A 492 0.22 -9.11 5.47
N VAL A 493 1.17 -9.79 6.12
CA VAL A 493 1.22 -11.26 6.20
C VAL A 493 -0.09 -11.88 6.68
N PRO A 494 -0.72 -11.38 7.77
CA PRO A 494 -1.99 -11.95 8.23
C PRO A 494 -3.11 -11.85 7.21
N LEU A 495 -3.19 -10.75 6.46
CA LEU A 495 -4.22 -10.50 5.46
C LEU A 495 -4.07 -11.40 4.27
N LYS A 496 -2.85 -11.49 3.74
CA LYS A 496 -2.50 -12.36 2.63
C LYS A 496 -2.71 -13.83 3.01
N ALA A 497 -2.35 -14.23 4.24
CA ALA A 497 -2.60 -15.57 4.75
C ALA A 497 -4.11 -15.92 4.69
N ILE A 498 -4.96 -15.07 5.23
CA ILE A 498 -6.42 -15.26 5.20
C ILE A 498 -6.92 -15.33 3.77
N ARG A 499 -6.50 -14.42 2.89
CA ARG A 499 -6.91 -14.39 1.50
C ARG A 499 -6.58 -15.68 0.75
N TYR A 500 -5.44 -16.31 1.09
CA TYR A 500 -5.00 -17.59 0.52
C TYR A 500 -5.49 -18.82 1.32
N GLY A 501 -6.39 -18.64 2.29
CA GLY A 501 -6.98 -19.73 3.05
C GLY A 501 -6.00 -20.40 4.03
N ALA A 502 -5.05 -19.65 4.57
CA ALA A 502 -4.19 -20.06 5.67
C ALA A 502 -4.52 -19.26 6.93
N ALA A 503 -4.51 -19.89 8.09
CA ALA A 503 -4.77 -19.20 9.34
C ALA A 503 -3.52 -18.41 9.82
N PRO A 504 -3.61 -17.11 10.06
CA PRO A 504 -2.52 -16.38 10.69
C PRO A 504 -2.43 -16.73 12.19
N VAL A 505 -1.22 -16.96 12.68
CA VAL A 505 -0.92 -17.17 14.11
C VAL A 505 0.22 -16.24 14.49
N ALA A 506 0.00 -15.36 15.46
CA ALA A 506 1.03 -14.44 15.93
C ALA A 506 1.99 -15.15 16.92
N THR A 507 3.29 -14.91 16.75
CA THR A 507 4.33 -15.41 17.66
C THR A 507 4.39 -14.58 18.94
N ASN A 508 4.12 -13.27 18.85
CA ASN A 508 4.04 -12.36 19.98
C ASN A 508 2.59 -12.23 20.45
N LEU A 509 2.22 -13.01 21.43
CA LEU A 509 1.00 -12.74 22.21
C LEU A 509 1.29 -11.53 23.10
N ILE A 510 1.13 -10.34 22.54
CA ILE A 510 1.32 -9.09 23.30
C ILE A 510 0.42 -9.11 24.52
N ASP A 511 1.07 -8.90 25.64
CA ASP A 511 0.63 -8.92 27.01
C ASP A 511 -0.81 -8.36 27.20
N LYS A 512 -1.68 -9.16 27.82
CA LYS A 512 -3.08 -8.81 28.14
C LYS A 512 -3.21 -7.69 29.20
N GLN A 513 -2.12 -6.99 29.55
CA GLN A 513 -2.09 -5.99 30.62
C GLN A 513 -2.25 -4.54 30.14
N PHE A 514 -2.45 -4.29 28.84
CA PHE A 514 -2.56 -2.93 28.33
C PHE A 514 -3.96 -2.33 28.56
N ARG A 515 -4.04 -1.31 29.39
CA ARG A 515 -5.23 -0.48 29.55
C ARG A 515 -5.16 0.65 28.52
N PRO A 516 -6.14 0.80 27.62
CA PRO A 516 -6.23 1.94 26.72
C PRO A 516 -6.40 3.22 27.52
N ILE A 517 -5.71 4.29 27.10
CA ILE A 517 -5.78 5.63 27.75
C ILE A 517 -7.04 6.37 27.31
N ILE A 518 -7.57 6.02 26.15
CA ILE A 518 -8.82 6.58 25.62
C ILE A 518 -9.93 5.56 25.92
N ASP A 519 -11.01 6.03 26.56
CA ASP A 519 -12.16 5.20 26.96
C ASP A 519 -12.70 4.34 25.83
N HIS A 520 -13.46 3.31 26.21
CA HIS A 520 -14.00 2.21 25.39
C HIS A 520 -14.75 2.58 24.10
N ASP A 521 -14.88 3.88 23.77
CA ASP A 521 -15.59 4.39 22.59
C ASP A 521 -14.80 4.35 21.28
N PHE A 522 -13.50 4.00 21.31
CA PHE A 522 -12.74 3.74 20.09
C PHE A 522 -13.00 2.31 19.63
N GLU A 523 -14.08 2.12 18.91
CA GLU A 523 -14.30 0.87 18.18
C GLU A 523 -13.16 0.70 17.18
N GLY A 524 -12.37 -0.38 17.36
CA GLY A 524 -11.40 -0.78 16.34
C GLY A 524 -12.11 -1.05 15.01
N THR A 525 -11.38 -0.97 13.91
CA THR A 525 -11.94 -1.28 12.58
C THR A 525 -12.62 -2.66 12.61
N ASN A 526 -13.68 -2.86 11.82
CA ASN A 526 -14.38 -4.15 11.69
C ASN A 526 -13.39 -5.28 11.39
N PHE A 527 -12.39 -4.97 10.61
CA PHE A 527 -11.27 -5.83 10.28
C PHE A 527 -10.44 -6.29 11.50
N SER A 528 -9.91 -5.36 12.29
CA SER A 528 -9.07 -5.71 13.45
C SER A 528 -9.88 -6.43 14.53
N GLN A 529 -11.15 -6.10 14.69
CA GLN A 529 -12.09 -6.82 15.55
C GLN A 529 -12.31 -8.25 15.06
N TYR A 530 -12.53 -8.44 13.76
CA TYR A 530 -12.73 -9.76 13.17
C TYR A 530 -11.50 -10.65 13.39
N ILE A 531 -10.31 -10.19 13.04
CA ILE A 531 -9.06 -10.97 13.23
C ILE A 531 -8.83 -11.29 14.71
N SER A 532 -9.01 -10.32 15.60
CA SER A 532 -8.84 -10.54 17.03
C SER A 532 -9.83 -11.56 17.58
N ASN A 533 -11.07 -11.54 17.13
CA ASN A 533 -12.10 -12.47 17.58
C ASN A 533 -11.88 -13.91 17.04
N VAL A 534 -11.48 -14.02 15.78
CA VAL A 534 -11.36 -15.33 15.10
C VAL A 534 -10.02 -15.99 15.33
N PHE A 535 -8.92 -15.21 15.29
CA PHE A 535 -7.54 -15.73 15.33
C PHE A 535 -6.73 -15.22 16.52
N GLY A 536 -7.15 -14.16 17.22
CA GLY A 536 -6.35 -13.45 18.21
C GLY A 536 -5.96 -14.28 19.45
N SER A 537 -6.71 -15.31 19.78
CA SER A 537 -6.39 -16.24 20.88
C SER A 537 -5.81 -17.58 20.41
N LEU A 538 -5.64 -17.75 19.09
CA LEU A 538 -5.24 -19.02 18.50
C LEU A 538 -3.73 -19.21 18.64
N SER A 539 -3.30 -20.22 19.42
CA SER A 539 -1.92 -20.67 19.44
C SER A 539 -1.65 -21.67 18.32
N LEU A 540 -0.37 -21.81 17.91
CA LEU A 540 0.01 -22.78 16.89
C LEU A 540 -0.40 -24.22 17.27
N SER A 541 -0.25 -24.58 18.55
CA SER A 541 -0.64 -25.92 19.03
C SER A 541 -2.15 -26.15 18.91
N GLN A 542 -2.97 -25.14 19.21
CA GLN A 542 -4.43 -25.21 19.05
C GLN A 542 -4.82 -25.29 17.59
N ALA A 543 -4.19 -24.49 16.71
CA ALA A 543 -4.45 -24.55 15.27
C ALA A 543 -4.18 -25.95 14.71
N ILE A 544 -3.02 -26.55 15.04
CA ILE A 544 -2.67 -27.90 14.62
C ILE A 544 -3.70 -28.93 15.13
N ASP A 545 -4.13 -28.79 16.38
CA ASP A 545 -5.11 -29.69 16.99
C ASP A 545 -6.49 -29.55 16.34
N GLU A 546 -6.95 -28.32 16.02
CA GLU A 546 -8.21 -28.08 15.32
C GLU A 546 -8.17 -28.65 13.90
N ILE A 547 -7.09 -28.43 13.15
CA ILE A 547 -6.91 -28.99 11.79
C ILE A 547 -7.04 -30.53 11.81
N LYS A 548 -6.43 -31.18 12.79
CA LYS A 548 -6.38 -32.64 12.87
C LYS A 548 -7.66 -33.26 13.44
N LYS A 549 -8.27 -32.63 14.45
CA LYS A 549 -9.42 -33.19 15.18
C LYS A 549 -10.76 -32.79 14.59
N ASN A 550 -10.86 -31.55 14.05
CA ASN A 550 -12.10 -30.95 13.57
C ASN A 550 -11.95 -30.33 12.18
N PRO A 551 -11.51 -31.06 11.15
CA PRO A 551 -11.16 -30.50 9.83
C PRO A 551 -12.34 -29.77 9.16
N SER A 552 -13.59 -30.24 9.35
CA SER A 552 -14.76 -29.60 8.75
C SER A 552 -15.07 -28.23 9.36
N GLN A 553 -14.97 -28.11 10.70
CA GLN A 553 -15.16 -26.82 11.38
C GLN A 553 -14.03 -25.84 11.04
N TRP A 554 -12.79 -26.35 10.98
CA TRP A 554 -11.64 -25.57 10.53
C TRP A 554 -11.85 -25.03 9.12
N SER A 555 -12.26 -25.90 8.18
CA SER A 555 -12.53 -25.47 6.80
C SER A 555 -13.60 -24.39 6.72
N MET A 556 -14.70 -24.52 7.45
CA MET A 556 -15.74 -23.48 7.47
C MET A 556 -15.22 -22.14 8.01
N LYS A 557 -14.41 -22.16 9.06
CA LYS A 557 -13.78 -20.96 9.64
C LYS A 557 -12.87 -20.27 8.63
N ILE A 558 -12.09 -21.02 7.90
CA ILE A 558 -11.17 -20.49 6.87
C ILE A 558 -11.95 -19.95 5.67
N LEU A 559 -12.98 -20.66 5.20
CA LEU A 559 -13.82 -20.22 4.09
C LEU A 559 -14.55 -18.91 4.40
N ASP A 560 -15.14 -18.79 5.60
CA ASP A 560 -15.75 -17.50 6.05
C ASP A 560 -14.73 -16.37 6.02
N ALA A 561 -13.51 -16.63 6.48
CA ALA A 561 -12.45 -15.62 6.47
C ALA A 561 -12.03 -15.21 5.06
N MET A 562 -11.90 -16.16 4.12
CA MET A 562 -11.53 -15.90 2.73
C MET A 562 -12.57 -15.07 1.96
N THR A 563 -13.85 -15.12 2.34
CA THR A 563 -14.91 -14.36 1.66
C THR A 563 -14.90 -12.88 2.01
N ARG A 564 -14.17 -12.48 3.04
CA ARG A 564 -14.09 -11.07 3.46
C ARG A 564 -13.11 -10.28 2.60
N ASP A 565 -13.47 -9.05 2.32
CA ASP A 565 -12.60 -8.14 1.55
C ASP A 565 -11.77 -7.28 2.52
N PHE A 566 -10.46 -7.50 2.49
CA PHE A 566 -9.45 -6.76 3.24
C PHE A 566 -8.52 -5.96 2.32
N SER A 567 -8.94 -5.71 1.08
CA SER A 567 -8.19 -4.91 0.13
C SER A 567 -8.20 -3.42 0.49
N TRP A 568 -7.33 -2.66 -0.17
CA TRP A 568 -7.32 -1.20 -0.06
C TRP A 568 -8.65 -0.57 -0.46
N ASP A 569 -9.42 -1.20 -1.37
CA ASP A 569 -10.69 -0.69 -1.88
C ASP A 569 -11.85 -0.80 -0.88
N ALA A 570 -11.70 -1.61 0.16
CA ALA A 570 -12.70 -1.87 1.19
C ALA A 570 -12.69 -0.82 2.32
N GLU A 571 -12.76 -1.25 3.57
CA GLU A 571 -12.91 -0.40 4.76
C GLU A 571 -11.86 0.73 4.83
N CYS A 572 -10.62 0.48 4.40
CA CYS A 572 -9.57 1.50 4.38
C CYS A 572 -9.98 2.71 3.54
N CYS A 573 -10.38 2.49 2.29
CA CYS A 573 -10.78 3.55 1.38
C CYS A 573 -12.06 4.27 1.86
N ASP A 574 -13.03 3.52 2.38
CA ASP A 574 -14.29 4.08 2.87
C ASP A 574 -14.09 5.03 4.05
N ILE A 575 -13.17 4.69 4.98
CA ILE A 575 -12.80 5.56 6.10
C ILE A 575 -12.14 6.86 5.58
N HIS A 576 -11.25 6.77 4.59
CA HIS A 576 -10.65 7.96 3.98
C HIS A 576 -11.69 8.87 3.33
N ILE A 577 -12.58 8.32 2.53
CA ILE A 577 -13.66 9.08 1.88
C ILE A 577 -14.58 9.72 2.92
N SER A 578 -14.90 9.02 3.99
CA SER A 578 -15.68 9.55 5.11
C SER A 578 -14.97 10.73 5.79
N ALA A 579 -13.66 10.58 6.06
CA ALA A 579 -12.84 11.66 6.61
C ALA A 579 -12.86 12.89 5.71
N TYR A 580 -12.60 12.73 4.40
CA TYR A 580 -12.58 13.83 3.44
C TYR A 580 -13.95 14.50 3.29
N SER A 581 -15.01 13.71 3.26
CA SER A 581 -16.38 14.25 3.21
C SER A 581 -16.70 15.10 4.43
N SER A 582 -16.25 14.70 5.62
CA SER A 582 -16.47 15.45 6.85
C SER A 582 -15.70 16.78 6.90
N ILE A 583 -14.55 16.88 6.21
CA ILE A 583 -13.78 18.14 6.10
C ILE A 583 -14.48 19.11 5.14
N SER A 584 -15.03 18.62 4.04
CA SER A 584 -15.67 19.49 3.03
C SER A 584 -17.01 20.09 3.47
N THR A 585 -17.52 19.71 4.63
CA THR A 585 -18.74 20.26 5.24
C THR A 585 -18.46 21.31 6.32
N LEU A 586 -17.19 21.51 6.67
CA LEU A 586 -16.72 22.57 7.59
C LEU A 586 -16.45 23.86 6.81
#